data_4bf1ce959abbb6aa3e3246cf02408e69
#
_entry.id   4bf1ce959abbb6aa3e3246cf02408e69
#
_cell.length_a   1.000
_cell.length_b   1.000
_cell.length_c   1.000
_cell.angle_alpha   90.00
_cell.angle_beta   90.00
_cell.angle_gamma   90.00
#
_symmetry.space_group_name_H-M   'P 1'
#
loop_
_entity.id
_entity.type
_entity.pdbx_description
1 polymer ?
#
loop_
_entity_poly.entity_id
_entity_poly.type
_entity_poly.pdbx_seq_one_letter_code
_entity_poly.pdbx_strand_id
1 'polypeptide(L)'
;MEHQHSSSVTTCPLILLIGLPGSGKSTLAQQLLAEDLRRRLISTDILRQQLFGSESIQGPWLLIWRQVQLQFQQAVLQISQGIATEAIYDATNAQRRHRREVIALARRTGFNYITGLWVDTPVWLCLARNKRRERIVPEEVVLRMHRQLRDAPPTLGEGLDRLIH
;
A
#
# COMPACT_ATOMS: atom_id res chain seq x y z
N MET A 1 -0.69 30.25 36.67
CA MET A 1 0.05 29.94 35.43
C MET A 1 -0.25 28.52 35.03
N GLU A 2 -1.23 28.35 34.16
CA GLU A 2 -1.59 27.05 33.59
C GLU A 2 -0.62 26.73 32.47
N HIS A 3 0.24 25.74 32.69
CA HIS A 3 1.04 25.15 31.63
C HIS A 3 0.10 24.31 30.75
N GLN A 4 -0.35 24.90 29.66
CA GLN A 4 -0.95 24.14 28.56
C GLN A 4 0.15 23.22 28.01
N HIS A 5 0.13 21.95 28.41
CA HIS A 5 0.83 20.89 27.69
C HIS A 5 0.11 20.72 26.37
N SER A 6 0.59 21.41 25.35
CA SER A 6 0.30 21.07 23.96
C SER A 6 0.91 19.69 23.71
N SER A 7 0.14 18.65 23.87
CA SER A 7 0.52 17.31 23.42
C SER A 7 0.56 17.37 21.90
N SER A 8 1.74 17.57 21.33
CA SER A 8 1.98 17.43 19.91
C SER A 8 1.68 15.97 19.55
N VAL A 9 0.57 15.74 18.84
CA VAL A 9 0.22 14.41 18.32
C VAL A 9 1.34 14.00 17.36
N THR A 10 2.07 12.93 17.70
CA THR A 10 3.12 12.39 16.85
C THR A 10 2.49 11.86 15.58
N THR A 11 2.96 12.34 14.42
CA THR A 11 2.50 11.87 13.12
C THR A 11 2.95 10.44 12.86
N CYS A 12 2.01 9.57 12.52
CA CYS A 12 2.26 8.18 12.15
C CYS A 12 1.74 7.97 10.72
N PRO A 13 2.59 8.23 9.69
CA PRO A 13 2.13 8.27 8.31
C PRO A 13 2.22 6.93 7.61
N LEU A 14 1.27 6.71 6.70
CA LEU A 14 1.23 5.59 5.76
C LEU A 14 1.08 6.12 4.34
N ILE A 15 1.89 5.60 3.42
CA ILE A 15 1.69 5.75 1.98
C ILE A 15 1.01 4.48 1.46
N LEU A 16 -0.18 4.65 0.89
CA LEU A 16 -0.94 3.59 0.25
C LEU A 16 -0.74 3.68 -1.26
N LEU A 17 0.02 2.76 -1.85
CA LEU A 17 0.21 2.70 -3.29
C LEU A 17 -1.03 2.10 -3.96
N ILE A 18 -1.42 2.67 -5.09
CA ILE A 18 -2.57 2.24 -5.88
C ILE A 18 -2.15 2.18 -7.34
N GLY A 19 -2.45 1.09 -8.03
CA GLY A 19 -2.16 0.97 -9.45
C GLY A 19 -2.14 -0.47 -9.95
N LEU A 20 -2.17 -0.62 -11.26
CA LEU A 20 -2.18 -1.90 -11.94
C LEU A 20 -0.85 -2.66 -11.80
N PRO A 21 -0.84 -3.99 -11.94
CA PRO A 21 0.40 -4.71 -12.22
C PRO A 21 1.10 -4.11 -13.45
N GLY A 22 2.39 -3.86 -13.34
CA GLY A 22 3.16 -3.20 -14.41
C GLY A 22 3.04 -1.67 -14.46
N SER A 23 2.36 -1.05 -13.50
CA SER A 23 2.25 0.43 -13.44
C SER A 23 3.51 1.14 -12.95
N GLY A 24 4.42 0.44 -12.29
CA GLY A 24 5.63 1.01 -11.69
C GLY A 24 5.56 1.25 -10.19
N LYS A 25 4.52 0.77 -9.50
CA LYS A 25 4.37 0.92 -8.04
C LYS A 25 5.57 0.41 -7.26
N SER A 26 6.02 -0.82 -7.55
CA SER A 26 7.13 -1.43 -6.81
C SER A 26 8.45 -0.71 -7.06
N THR A 27 8.66 -0.20 -8.27
CA THR A 27 9.80 0.67 -8.58
C THR A 27 9.75 1.96 -7.77
N LEU A 28 8.57 2.59 -7.70
CA LEU A 28 8.37 3.78 -6.86
C LEU A 28 8.58 3.49 -5.38
N ALA A 29 8.10 2.36 -4.89
CA ALA A 29 8.34 1.92 -3.52
C ALA A 29 9.83 1.81 -3.21
N GLN A 30 10.61 1.22 -4.10
CA GLN A 30 12.06 1.11 -3.94
C GLN A 30 12.75 2.48 -3.96
N GLN A 31 12.31 3.40 -4.80
CA GLN A 31 12.83 4.77 -4.81
C GLN A 31 12.55 5.49 -3.49
N LEU A 32 11.33 5.37 -2.97
CA LEU A 32 10.96 5.96 -1.68
C LEU A 32 11.77 5.37 -0.52
N LEU A 33 12.04 4.06 -0.54
CA LEU A 33 12.90 3.42 0.45
C LEU A 33 14.35 3.91 0.36
N ALA A 34 14.86 4.15 -0.84
CA ALA A 34 16.21 4.65 -1.04
C ALA A 34 16.38 6.09 -0.52
N GLU A 35 15.33 6.90 -0.55
CA GLU A 35 15.34 8.28 -0.03
C GLU A 35 15.39 8.33 1.50
N ASP A 36 14.77 7.38 2.18
CA ASP A 36 14.78 7.28 3.64
C ASP A 36 14.76 5.79 4.05
N LEU A 37 15.91 5.30 4.51
CA LEU A 37 16.09 3.90 4.93
C LEU A 37 15.29 3.53 6.19
N ARG A 38 14.73 4.52 6.90
CA ARG A 38 13.84 4.29 8.05
C ARG A 38 12.39 4.08 7.66
N ARG A 39 12.05 4.14 6.38
CA ARG A 39 10.74 3.73 5.87
C ARG A 39 10.57 2.22 5.96
N ARG A 40 9.35 1.76 6.19
CA ARG A 40 9.00 0.34 6.26
C ARG A 40 8.11 -0.03 5.10
N LEU A 41 8.53 -1.03 4.33
CA LEU A 41 7.76 -1.57 3.21
C LEU A 41 6.93 -2.76 3.66
N ILE A 42 5.64 -2.72 3.36
CA ILE A 42 4.71 -3.82 3.55
C ILE A 42 4.14 -4.13 2.17
N SER A 43 4.54 -5.27 1.60
CA SER A 43 4.18 -5.67 0.24
C SER A 43 3.46 -7.00 0.25
N THR A 44 2.29 -7.07 -0.38
CA THR A 44 1.54 -8.32 -0.51
C THR A 44 2.28 -9.34 -1.35
N ASP A 45 3.07 -8.93 -2.33
CA ASP A 45 3.87 -9.84 -3.14
C ASP A 45 5.02 -10.45 -2.32
N ILE A 46 5.71 -9.63 -1.51
CA ILE A 46 6.75 -10.13 -0.59
C ILE A 46 6.14 -11.11 0.42
N LEU A 47 4.95 -10.79 0.95
CA LEU A 47 4.25 -11.69 1.88
C LEU A 47 3.88 -13.02 1.24
N ARG A 48 3.42 -13.02 -0.01
CA ARG A 48 3.17 -14.27 -0.76
C ARG A 48 4.44 -15.09 -0.91
N GLN A 49 5.55 -14.45 -1.25
CA GLN A 49 6.84 -15.11 -1.36
C GLN A 49 7.25 -15.76 -0.03
N GLN A 50 7.09 -15.06 1.08
CA GLN A 50 7.45 -15.55 2.41
C GLN A 50 6.54 -16.69 2.88
N LEU A 51 5.23 -16.58 2.64
CA LEU A 51 4.24 -17.56 3.12
C LEU A 51 4.14 -18.80 2.23
N PHE A 52 4.30 -18.63 0.91
CA PHE A 52 3.99 -19.67 -0.06
C PHE A 52 5.17 -20.06 -0.96
N GLY A 53 6.32 -19.40 -0.79
CA GLY A 53 7.53 -19.64 -1.58
C GLY A 53 7.50 -19.04 -2.99
N SER A 54 6.43 -18.34 -3.38
CA SER A 54 6.31 -17.64 -4.66
C SER A 54 5.30 -16.50 -4.59
N GLU A 55 5.63 -15.37 -5.19
CA GLU A 55 4.72 -14.22 -5.33
C GLU A 55 3.48 -14.55 -6.18
N SER A 56 3.59 -15.52 -7.08
CA SER A 56 2.50 -15.93 -7.97
C SER A 56 1.45 -16.81 -7.31
N ILE A 57 1.75 -17.40 -6.16
CA ILE A 57 0.78 -18.19 -5.41
C ILE A 57 -0.18 -17.26 -4.68
N GLN A 58 -1.46 -17.28 -5.06
CA GLN A 58 -2.46 -16.43 -4.41
C GLN A 58 -2.70 -16.83 -2.95
N GLY A 59 -2.81 -18.11 -2.69
CA GLY A 59 -3.05 -18.66 -1.37
C GLY A 59 -4.31 -18.12 -0.69
N PRO A 60 -4.59 -18.50 0.57
CA PRO A 60 -5.68 -17.94 1.33
C PRO A 60 -5.42 -16.47 1.68
N TRP A 61 -6.29 -15.57 1.22
CA TRP A 61 -6.19 -14.13 1.50
C TRP A 61 -6.13 -13.83 3.01
N LEU A 62 -6.83 -14.60 3.82
CA LEU A 62 -6.83 -14.42 5.27
C LEU A 62 -5.42 -14.50 5.88
N LEU A 63 -4.55 -15.36 5.37
CA LEU A 63 -3.16 -15.46 5.83
C LEU A 63 -2.36 -14.22 5.47
N ILE A 64 -2.50 -13.73 4.26
CA ILE A 64 -1.90 -12.46 3.81
C ILE A 64 -2.40 -11.32 4.70
N TRP A 65 -3.70 -11.22 4.91
CA TRP A 65 -4.33 -10.17 5.71
C TRP A 65 -3.83 -10.14 7.15
N ARG A 66 -3.68 -11.31 7.78
CA ARG A 66 -3.09 -11.41 9.13
C ARG A 66 -1.66 -10.88 9.17
N GLN A 67 -0.85 -11.18 8.16
CA GLN A 67 0.51 -10.67 8.08
C GLN A 67 0.54 -9.16 7.85
N VAL A 68 -0.34 -8.62 7.03
CA VAL A 68 -0.49 -7.17 6.86
C VAL A 68 -0.82 -6.51 8.20
N GLN A 69 -1.77 -7.07 8.96
CA GLN A 69 -2.10 -6.57 10.30
C GLN A 69 -0.91 -6.54 11.23
N LEU A 70 -0.14 -7.64 11.30
CA LEU A 70 1.05 -7.73 12.14
C LEU A 70 2.12 -6.73 11.71
N GLN A 71 2.37 -6.58 10.42
CA GLN A 71 3.36 -5.63 9.92
C GLN A 71 2.92 -4.18 10.11
N PHE A 72 1.63 -3.88 10.03
CA PHE A 72 1.09 -2.56 10.39
C PHE A 72 1.33 -2.23 11.86
N GLN A 73 1.03 -3.17 12.76
CA GLN A 73 1.26 -3.02 14.20
C GLN A 73 2.75 -2.78 14.50
N GLN A 74 3.62 -3.56 13.88
CA GLN A 74 5.07 -3.41 14.03
C GLN A 74 5.57 -2.07 13.51
N ALA A 75 5.10 -1.61 12.36
CA ALA A 75 5.47 -0.32 11.79
C ALA A 75 5.01 0.84 12.68
N VAL A 76 3.78 0.83 13.17
CA VAL A 76 3.26 1.84 14.10
C VAL A 76 4.10 1.90 15.37
N LEU A 77 4.45 0.76 15.94
CA LEU A 77 5.32 0.70 17.12
C LEU A 77 6.69 1.32 16.84
N GLN A 78 7.32 0.96 15.73
CA GLN A 78 8.64 1.49 15.35
C GLN A 78 8.60 2.99 15.05
N ILE A 79 7.52 3.49 14.46
CA ILE A 79 7.34 4.93 14.25
C ILE A 79 7.18 5.66 15.59
N SER A 80 6.40 5.11 16.51
CA SER A 80 6.22 5.68 17.84
C SER A 80 7.52 5.73 18.66
N GLN A 81 8.43 4.80 18.41
CA GLN A 81 9.74 4.72 19.04
C GLN A 81 10.83 5.56 18.34
N GLY A 82 10.50 6.21 17.23
CA GLY A 82 11.45 6.98 16.41
C GLY A 82 12.43 6.11 15.59
N ILE A 83 12.22 4.79 15.53
CA ILE A 83 13.05 3.85 14.75
C ILE A 83 12.68 3.93 13.27
N ALA A 84 11.40 4.09 12.95
CA ALA A 84 10.89 4.26 11.60
C ALA A 84 10.25 5.65 11.43
N THR A 85 10.18 6.14 10.19
CA THR A 85 9.60 7.44 9.85
C THR A 85 8.18 7.32 9.31
N GLU A 86 7.95 6.35 8.44
CA GLU A 86 6.63 6.07 7.85
C GLU A 86 6.60 4.65 7.30
N ALA A 87 5.41 4.18 6.93
CA ALA A 87 5.22 2.91 6.25
C ALA A 87 4.72 3.12 4.82
N ILE A 88 5.03 2.17 3.95
CA ILE A 88 4.56 2.10 2.57
C ILE A 88 3.85 0.77 2.40
N TYR A 89 2.59 0.80 1.99
CA TYR A 89 1.82 -0.39 1.65
C TYR A 89 1.75 -0.55 0.13
N ASP A 90 2.42 -1.58 -0.38
CA ASP A 90 2.50 -1.90 -1.81
C ASP A 90 1.58 -3.08 -2.15
N ALA A 91 0.44 -2.76 -2.73
CA ALA A 91 -0.53 -3.66 -3.32
C ALA A 91 -1.24 -2.93 -4.47
N THR A 92 -2.00 -3.66 -5.30
CA THR A 92 -2.71 -3.03 -6.41
C THR A 92 -3.79 -2.05 -5.93
N ASN A 93 -4.49 -2.39 -4.85
CA ASN A 93 -5.56 -1.57 -4.26
C ASN A 93 -6.59 -1.09 -5.31
N ALA A 94 -6.83 -1.94 -6.34
CA ALA A 94 -7.67 -1.60 -7.46
C ALA A 94 -9.15 -1.52 -7.09
N GLN A 95 -9.59 -2.36 -6.17
CA GLN A 95 -10.99 -2.46 -5.76
C GLN A 95 -11.26 -1.51 -4.58
N ARG A 96 -12.27 -0.64 -4.72
CA ARG A 96 -12.66 0.34 -3.67
C ARG A 96 -12.90 -0.32 -2.31
N ARG A 97 -13.56 -1.47 -2.29
CA ARG A 97 -13.83 -2.19 -1.05
C ARG A 97 -12.53 -2.53 -0.31
N HIS A 98 -11.55 -3.07 -1.01
CA HIS A 98 -10.24 -3.41 -0.43
C HIS A 98 -9.49 -2.17 0.05
N ARG A 99 -9.53 -1.06 -0.71
CA ARG A 99 -8.93 0.20 -0.25
C ARG A 99 -9.54 0.66 1.07
N ARG A 100 -10.88 0.65 1.17
CA ARG A 100 -11.56 1.03 2.42
C ARG A 100 -11.22 0.11 3.58
N GLU A 101 -11.13 -1.19 3.34
CA GLU A 101 -10.76 -2.17 4.36
C GLU A 101 -9.34 -1.93 4.89
N VAL A 102 -8.38 -1.69 4.00
CA VAL A 102 -6.99 -1.45 4.40
C VAL A 102 -6.82 -0.08 5.08
N ILE A 103 -7.52 0.94 4.63
CA ILE A 103 -7.52 2.26 5.27
C ILE A 103 -8.11 2.15 6.69
N ALA A 104 -9.23 1.45 6.85
CA ALA A 104 -9.85 1.23 8.16
C ALA A 104 -8.92 0.44 9.09
N LEU A 105 -8.25 -0.60 8.60
CA LEU A 105 -7.24 -1.33 9.36
C LEU A 105 -6.10 -0.41 9.79
N ALA A 106 -5.57 0.38 8.88
CA ALA A 106 -4.47 1.31 9.17
C ALA A 106 -4.85 2.30 10.29
N ARG A 107 -6.05 2.88 10.21
CA ARG A 107 -6.58 3.79 11.26
C ARG A 107 -6.69 3.09 12.61
N ARG A 108 -7.28 1.90 12.66
CA ARG A 108 -7.41 1.13 13.92
C ARG A 108 -6.05 0.76 14.51
N THR A 109 -5.05 0.55 13.67
CA THR A 109 -3.70 0.18 14.10
C THR A 109 -2.94 1.38 14.67
N GLY A 110 -3.26 2.60 14.25
CA GLY A 110 -2.65 3.81 14.77
C GLY A 110 -2.05 4.76 13.73
N PHE A 111 -2.14 4.44 12.44
CA PHE A 111 -1.78 5.41 11.41
C PHE A 111 -2.76 6.58 11.41
N ASN A 112 -2.25 7.79 11.54
CA ASN A 112 -3.07 9.00 11.66
C ASN A 112 -2.96 9.95 10.47
N TYR A 113 -2.11 9.62 9.50
CA TYR A 113 -2.01 10.36 8.23
C TYR A 113 -1.79 9.39 7.08
N ILE A 114 -2.76 9.25 6.20
CA ILE A 114 -2.75 8.28 5.10
C ILE A 114 -2.77 9.00 3.76
N THR A 115 -1.69 8.85 3.00
CA THR A 115 -1.59 9.35 1.63
C THR A 115 -1.84 8.22 0.65
N GLY A 116 -2.86 8.34 -0.18
CA GLY A 116 -3.02 7.52 -1.37
C GLY A 116 -2.13 8.06 -2.48
N LEU A 117 -1.32 7.18 -3.07
CA LEU A 117 -0.48 7.53 -4.21
C LEU A 117 -0.88 6.63 -5.37
N TRP A 118 -1.62 7.21 -6.31
CA TRP A 118 -2.16 6.49 -7.46
C TRP A 118 -1.23 6.61 -8.65
N VAL A 119 -0.59 5.49 -8.98
CA VAL A 119 0.26 5.36 -10.16
C VAL A 119 -0.62 4.97 -11.34
N ASP A 120 -1.16 5.99 -12.02
CA ASP A 120 -2.13 5.85 -13.10
C ASP A 120 -1.42 5.72 -14.46
N THR A 121 -0.70 4.62 -14.64
CA THR A 121 -0.06 4.30 -15.90
C THR A 121 -1.09 3.76 -16.89
N PRO A 122 -1.05 4.18 -18.17
CA PRO A 122 -1.98 3.67 -19.17
C PRO A 122 -1.99 2.14 -19.24
N VAL A 123 -3.17 1.54 -19.36
CA VAL A 123 -3.34 0.09 -19.30
C VAL A 123 -2.54 -0.66 -20.37
N TRP A 124 -2.42 -0.11 -21.56
CA TRP A 124 -1.63 -0.72 -22.64
C TRP A 124 -0.14 -0.83 -22.27
N LEU A 125 0.39 0.16 -21.55
CA LEU A 125 1.78 0.13 -21.08
C LEU A 125 1.96 -0.86 -19.94
N CYS A 126 0.99 -0.92 -19.02
CA CYS A 126 0.98 -1.94 -17.97
C CYS A 126 0.99 -3.35 -18.55
N LEU A 127 0.16 -3.61 -19.54
CA LEU A 127 0.11 -4.91 -20.23
C LEU A 127 1.43 -5.24 -20.94
N ALA A 128 2.03 -4.27 -21.62
CA ALA A 128 3.32 -4.45 -22.30
C ALA A 128 4.45 -4.77 -21.30
N ARG A 129 4.51 -4.05 -20.19
CA ARG A 129 5.49 -4.29 -19.11
C ARG A 129 5.24 -5.63 -18.40
N ASN A 130 3.98 -5.99 -18.18
CA ASN A 130 3.61 -7.24 -17.54
C ASN A 130 4.13 -8.47 -18.29
N LYS A 131 4.12 -8.46 -19.62
CA LYS A 131 4.65 -9.54 -20.45
C LYS A 131 6.16 -9.78 -20.30
N ARG A 132 6.91 -8.78 -19.83
CA ARG A 132 8.38 -8.85 -19.65
C ARG A 132 8.81 -9.17 -18.24
N ARG A 133 7.86 -9.33 -17.30
CA ARG A 133 8.14 -9.65 -15.89
C ARG A 133 8.35 -11.15 -15.74
N GLU A 134 9.16 -11.53 -14.75
CA GLU A 134 9.27 -12.94 -14.33
C GLU A 134 7.91 -13.49 -13.88
N ARG A 135 7.17 -12.69 -13.10
CA ARG A 135 5.80 -12.98 -12.73
C ARG A 135 4.85 -12.28 -13.69
N ILE A 136 4.20 -13.08 -14.53
CA ILE A 136 3.18 -12.59 -15.45
C ILE A 136 1.80 -12.73 -14.79
N VAL A 137 1.11 -11.60 -14.63
CA VAL A 137 -0.30 -11.60 -14.23
C VAL A 137 -1.15 -11.82 -15.49
N PRO A 138 -2.17 -12.71 -15.46
CA PRO A 138 -3.05 -12.89 -16.61
C PRO A 138 -3.65 -11.57 -17.10
N GLU A 139 -3.69 -11.38 -18.41
CA GLU A 139 -4.17 -10.12 -19.01
C GLU A 139 -5.60 -9.78 -18.58
N GLU A 140 -6.49 -10.76 -18.51
CA GLU A 140 -7.86 -10.59 -18.03
C GLU A 140 -7.93 -10.03 -16.59
N VAL A 141 -6.98 -10.39 -15.74
CA VAL A 141 -6.88 -9.88 -14.36
C VAL A 141 -6.49 -8.40 -14.37
N VAL A 142 -5.50 -8.04 -15.18
CA VAL A 142 -5.08 -6.63 -15.34
C VAL A 142 -6.22 -5.78 -15.88
N LEU A 143 -6.94 -6.26 -16.89
CA LEU A 143 -8.09 -5.57 -17.48
C LEU A 143 -9.25 -5.44 -16.49
N ARG A 144 -9.50 -6.46 -15.67
CA ARG A 144 -10.51 -6.39 -14.61
C ARG A 144 -10.15 -5.31 -13.58
N MET A 145 -8.90 -5.28 -13.14
CA MET A 145 -8.40 -4.26 -12.20
C MET A 145 -8.48 -2.86 -12.81
N HIS A 146 -8.18 -2.72 -14.09
CA HIS A 146 -8.34 -1.46 -14.80
C HIS A 146 -9.79 -0.97 -14.78
N ARG A 147 -10.76 -1.85 -15.06
CA ARG A 147 -12.17 -1.50 -14.95
C ARG A 147 -12.57 -1.09 -13.52
N GLN A 148 -12.08 -1.80 -12.51
CA GLN A 148 -12.33 -1.45 -11.12
C GLN A 148 -11.84 -0.05 -10.75
N LEU A 149 -10.63 0.33 -11.20
CA LEU A 149 -10.08 1.67 -10.99
C LEU A 149 -10.83 2.75 -11.78
N ARG A 150 -11.22 2.46 -13.02
CA ARG A 150 -11.99 3.39 -13.85
C ARG A 150 -13.38 3.64 -13.29
N ASP A 151 -14.09 2.58 -12.86
CA ASP A 151 -15.47 2.66 -12.40
C ASP A 151 -15.57 3.19 -10.97
N ALA A 152 -14.54 2.98 -10.16
CA ALA A 152 -14.44 3.47 -8.78
C ALA A 152 -13.03 3.98 -8.48
N PRO A 153 -12.64 5.13 -9.03
CA PRO A 153 -11.31 5.69 -8.80
C PRO A 153 -11.10 6.04 -7.33
N PRO A 154 -9.83 6.07 -6.87
CA PRO A 154 -9.51 6.51 -5.52
C PRO A 154 -10.03 7.91 -5.24
N THR A 155 -10.56 8.12 -4.04
CA THR A 155 -11.05 9.42 -3.58
C THR A 155 -10.69 9.66 -2.11
N LEU A 156 -10.61 10.93 -1.72
CA LEU A 156 -10.43 11.30 -0.31
C LEU A 156 -11.55 10.75 0.60
N GLY A 157 -12.77 10.63 0.07
CA GLY A 157 -13.92 10.10 0.81
C GLY A 157 -13.79 8.64 1.25
N GLU A 158 -12.77 7.92 0.79
CA GLU A 158 -12.44 6.56 1.25
C GLU A 158 -11.72 6.54 2.61
N GLY A 159 -11.33 7.70 3.13
CA GLY A 159 -10.64 7.86 4.42
C GLY A 159 -9.18 8.30 4.29
N LEU A 160 -8.76 8.74 3.11
CA LEU A 160 -7.43 9.30 2.86
C LEU A 160 -7.36 10.75 3.33
N ASP A 161 -6.20 11.17 3.87
CA ASP A 161 -5.91 12.58 4.18
C ASP A 161 -5.40 13.32 2.96
N ARG A 162 -4.71 12.60 2.07
CA ARG A 162 -4.14 13.14 0.84
C ARG A 162 -4.25 12.12 -0.29
N LEU A 163 -4.47 12.60 -1.49
CA LEU A 163 -4.44 11.80 -2.71
C LEU A 163 -3.51 12.47 -3.72
N ILE A 164 -2.51 11.73 -4.16
CA ILE A 164 -1.58 12.13 -5.22
C ILE A 164 -1.86 11.25 -6.43
N HIS A 165 -2.06 11.90 -7.58
CA HIS A 165 -2.39 11.24 -8.85
C HIS A 165 -1.40 11.63 -9.92
#